data_d785d5ea110786dd9c6c628da673044f
#
_entry.id   d785d5ea110786dd9c6c628da673044f
#
_cell.length_a   1.000
_cell.length_b   1.000
_cell.length_c   1.000
_cell.angle_alpha   90.00
_cell.angle_beta   90.00
_cell.angle_gamma   90.00
#
_symmetry.space_group_name_H-M   'P 1'
#
loop_
_entity.id
_entity.type
_entity.pdbx_description
1 polymer ?
#
loop_
_entity_poly.entity_id
_entity_poly.type
_entity_poly.pdbx_seq_one_letter_code
_entity_poly.pdbx_strand_id
1 'polypeptide(L)'
;GYNNAGLVIDGDQALLVDTLFDERLTAEMLAVMKDATGFGAGEIGQLVNTHANGDHTFGNRLLTEARIIASAATDHEMKEDAPPEMLAALMGQTSQMGPLGVYLEEIFGAFDFAGVKLRLPDETFAGGAKTLKVGDKTVELIVVGPAHTGGDTLVHVPEDRILYTGDILFIDGTPISWSGPVRNWIAACDRMLAMDVDLIVPGHGPMTDKRGVQANRDYLAFVEAEAKKRHAAGMDSWEAAQDISLGAFGALEDPERIAVTVDTIYRELNADTSPRDVMEMFGRMATLDRRYRAEGFGKPRVPPPPPASAHTNCDHAH
;
A
#
# COMPACT_ATOMS: atom_id res chain seq x y z
N GLY A 1 -1.69 -10.96 -5.20
CA GLY A 1 -1.34 -9.55 -5.25
C GLY A 1 -0.37 -9.19 -4.16
N TYR A 2 0.14 -7.99 -4.25
CA TYR A 2 1.02 -7.43 -3.22
C TYR A 2 0.21 -6.78 -2.10
N ASN A 3 -0.94 -6.22 -2.48
CA ASN A 3 -1.92 -5.56 -1.64
C ASN A 3 -3.26 -6.31 -1.61
N ASN A 4 -4.16 -5.86 -0.77
CA ASN A 4 -5.55 -6.28 -0.73
C ASN A 4 -6.44 -5.29 -1.52
N ALA A 5 -7.44 -5.83 -2.20
CA ALA A 5 -8.54 -5.09 -2.78
C ALA A 5 -9.86 -5.70 -2.30
N GLY A 6 -10.95 -4.92 -2.31
CA GLY A 6 -12.21 -5.39 -1.78
C GLY A 6 -13.42 -4.99 -2.62
N LEU A 7 -14.45 -5.84 -2.64
CA LEU A 7 -15.68 -5.61 -3.39
C LEU A 7 -16.87 -5.47 -2.44
N VAL A 8 -17.55 -4.33 -2.51
CA VAL A 8 -18.82 -4.05 -1.81
C VAL A 8 -19.95 -4.24 -2.79
N ILE A 9 -20.92 -5.08 -2.44
CA ILE A 9 -22.05 -5.43 -3.31
C ILE A 9 -23.36 -5.23 -2.56
N ASP A 10 -24.34 -4.65 -3.26
CA ASP A 10 -25.73 -4.68 -2.82
C ASP A 10 -26.67 -4.62 -4.05
N GLY A 11 -27.54 -5.63 -4.17
CA GLY A 11 -28.42 -5.81 -5.32
C GLY A 11 -27.64 -5.97 -6.63
N ASP A 12 -27.86 -5.06 -7.57
CA ASP A 12 -27.21 -4.99 -8.88
C ASP A 12 -26.07 -3.96 -8.94
N GLN A 13 -25.64 -3.45 -7.80
CA GLN A 13 -24.59 -2.44 -7.71
C GLN A 13 -23.33 -2.99 -7.03
N ALA A 14 -22.18 -2.54 -7.51
CA ALA A 14 -20.89 -2.91 -6.93
C ALA A 14 -19.92 -1.73 -6.91
N LEU A 15 -19.11 -1.68 -5.84
CA LEU A 15 -17.99 -0.75 -5.66
C LEU A 15 -16.75 -1.58 -5.34
N LEU A 16 -15.67 -1.33 -6.09
CA LEU A 16 -14.35 -1.88 -5.81
C LEU A 16 -13.55 -0.89 -4.96
N VAL A 17 -12.81 -1.40 -3.98
CA VAL A 17 -11.81 -0.66 -3.21
C VAL A 17 -10.44 -1.12 -3.67
N ASP A 18 -9.69 -0.22 -4.28
CA ASP A 18 -8.36 -0.41 -4.87
C ASP A 18 -8.29 -1.45 -6.00
N THR A 19 -7.20 -1.38 -6.76
CA THR A 19 -6.78 -2.35 -7.76
C THR A 19 -5.43 -2.96 -7.36
N LEU A 20 -4.73 -3.64 -8.25
CA LEU A 20 -3.46 -4.29 -7.95
C LEU A 20 -2.30 -3.65 -8.73
N PHE A 21 -1.08 -4.11 -8.45
CA PHE A 21 0.16 -3.48 -8.90
C PHE A 21 0.44 -3.62 -10.41
N ASP A 22 -0.23 -4.54 -11.08
CA ASP A 22 -0.19 -4.65 -12.53
C ASP A 22 -1.55 -5.02 -13.12
N GLU A 23 -1.69 -4.85 -14.44
CA GLU A 23 -2.94 -5.13 -15.14
C GLU A 23 -3.25 -6.64 -15.19
N ARG A 24 -2.23 -7.51 -15.25
CA ARG A 24 -2.41 -8.97 -15.27
C ARG A 24 -3.05 -9.45 -13.97
N LEU A 25 -2.47 -9.09 -12.83
CA LEU A 25 -3.00 -9.46 -11.52
C LEU A 25 -4.39 -8.88 -11.28
N THR A 26 -4.62 -7.63 -11.70
CA THR A 26 -5.94 -7.01 -11.60
C THR A 26 -6.97 -7.75 -12.46
N ALA A 27 -6.62 -8.16 -13.68
CA ALA A 27 -7.51 -8.93 -14.53
C ALA A 27 -7.84 -10.30 -13.93
N GLU A 28 -6.85 -11.00 -13.37
CA GLU A 28 -7.03 -12.28 -12.66
C GLU A 28 -7.97 -12.11 -11.45
N MET A 29 -7.76 -11.06 -10.63
CA MET A 29 -8.63 -10.73 -9.50
C MET A 29 -10.07 -10.47 -9.95
N LEU A 30 -10.26 -9.64 -10.98
CA LEU A 30 -11.59 -9.31 -11.51
C LEU A 30 -12.31 -10.54 -12.08
N ALA A 31 -11.58 -11.48 -12.70
CA ALA A 31 -12.14 -12.75 -13.16
C ALA A 31 -12.63 -13.61 -12.00
N VAL A 32 -11.82 -13.74 -10.91
CA VAL A 32 -12.23 -14.48 -9.71
C VAL A 32 -13.44 -13.82 -9.03
N MET A 33 -13.47 -12.47 -8.94
CA MET A 33 -14.62 -11.73 -8.42
C MET A 33 -15.87 -11.99 -9.28
N LYS A 34 -15.75 -11.99 -10.61
CA LYS A 34 -16.84 -12.27 -11.54
C LYS A 34 -17.41 -13.67 -11.34
N ASP A 35 -16.56 -14.67 -11.22
CA ASP A 35 -16.98 -16.05 -11.03
C ASP A 35 -17.68 -16.25 -9.68
N ALA A 36 -17.19 -15.59 -8.63
CA ALA A 36 -17.72 -15.72 -7.28
C ALA A 36 -19.01 -14.92 -7.03
N THR A 37 -19.17 -13.77 -7.69
CA THR A 37 -20.21 -12.79 -7.33
C THR A 37 -21.08 -12.33 -8.49
N GLY A 38 -20.68 -12.58 -9.72
CA GLY A 38 -21.31 -12.03 -10.93
C GLY A 38 -20.78 -10.63 -11.31
N PHE A 39 -19.96 -9.98 -10.48
CA PHE A 39 -19.41 -8.65 -10.74
C PHE A 39 -17.94 -8.72 -11.13
N GLY A 40 -17.62 -8.30 -12.34
CA GLY A 40 -16.26 -8.12 -12.86
C GLY A 40 -16.09 -6.71 -13.43
N ALA A 41 -15.10 -6.51 -14.28
CA ALA A 41 -14.75 -5.18 -14.81
C ALA A 41 -15.93 -4.41 -15.45
N GLY A 42 -16.86 -5.11 -16.12
CA GLY A 42 -18.00 -4.49 -16.81
C GLY A 42 -19.21 -4.21 -15.92
N GLU A 43 -19.30 -4.79 -14.74
CA GLU A 43 -20.43 -4.64 -13.83
C GLU A 43 -20.12 -3.77 -12.61
N ILE A 44 -18.84 -3.51 -12.33
CA ILE A 44 -18.41 -2.64 -11.24
C ILE A 44 -18.60 -1.19 -11.68
N GLY A 45 -19.53 -0.48 -11.04
CA GLY A 45 -19.88 0.90 -11.39
C GLY A 45 -19.07 1.98 -10.67
N GLN A 46 -18.37 1.63 -9.59
CA GLN A 46 -17.56 2.56 -8.80
C GLN A 46 -16.24 1.90 -8.39
N LEU A 47 -15.16 2.68 -8.39
CA LEU A 47 -13.86 2.32 -7.84
C LEU A 47 -13.42 3.43 -6.89
N VAL A 48 -13.00 3.08 -5.69
CA VAL A 48 -12.35 4.00 -4.75
C VAL A 48 -10.88 3.66 -4.64
N ASN A 49 -9.98 4.61 -4.89
CA ASN A 49 -8.58 4.47 -4.52
C ASN A 49 -8.36 5.04 -3.13
N THR A 50 -7.82 4.21 -2.24
CA THR A 50 -7.54 4.60 -0.85
C THR A 50 -6.39 5.59 -0.76
N HIS A 51 -5.39 5.46 -1.63
CA HIS A 51 -4.22 6.34 -1.73
C HIS A 51 -3.54 6.20 -3.11
N ALA A 52 -2.40 6.86 -3.33
CA ALA A 52 -1.81 7.05 -4.66
C ALA A 52 -0.90 5.91 -5.13
N ASN A 53 -0.41 5.04 -4.25
CA ASN A 53 0.62 4.06 -4.62
C ASN A 53 0.18 3.12 -5.73
N GLY A 54 1.14 2.75 -6.57
CA GLY A 54 0.89 1.99 -7.79
C GLY A 54 0.28 0.61 -7.56
N ASP A 55 0.62 -0.05 -6.46
CA ASP A 55 0.05 -1.34 -6.10
C ASP A 55 -1.44 -1.28 -5.73
N HIS A 56 -2.01 -0.08 -5.55
CA HIS A 56 -3.44 0.18 -5.35
C HIS A 56 -4.13 0.82 -6.57
N THR A 57 -3.36 1.26 -7.58
CA THR A 57 -3.91 2.10 -8.66
C THR A 57 -3.57 1.67 -10.08
N PHE A 58 -2.52 0.85 -10.29
CA PHE A 58 -2.03 0.53 -11.65
C PHE A 58 -2.99 -0.35 -12.46
N GLY A 59 -3.95 -1.02 -11.82
CA GLY A 59 -5.02 -1.74 -12.47
C GLY A 59 -6.25 -0.91 -12.84
N ASN A 60 -6.30 0.38 -12.47
CA ASN A 60 -7.48 1.25 -12.65
C ASN A 60 -8.02 1.25 -14.08
N ARG A 61 -7.13 1.15 -15.08
CA ARG A 61 -7.51 1.20 -16.50
C ARG A 61 -8.42 0.05 -16.93
N LEU A 62 -8.40 -1.07 -16.22
CA LEU A 62 -9.25 -2.22 -16.53
C LEU A 62 -10.73 -2.00 -16.17
N LEU A 63 -11.02 -1.03 -15.33
CA LEU A 63 -12.36 -0.70 -14.84
C LEU A 63 -13.00 0.39 -15.74
N THR A 64 -13.14 0.15 -17.06
CA THR A 64 -13.56 1.17 -18.04
C THR A 64 -14.90 1.80 -17.76
N GLU A 65 -15.84 1.03 -17.18
CA GLU A 65 -17.21 1.48 -16.87
C GLU A 65 -17.31 2.11 -15.47
N ALA A 66 -16.33 1.87 -14.59
CA ALA A 66 -16.36 2.40 -13.24
C ALA A 66 -16.00 3.89 -13.20
N ARG A 67 -16.74 4.64 -12.40
CA ARG A 67 -16.33 5.97 -11.95
C ARG A 67 -15.28 5.83 -10.84
N ILE A 68 -14.08 6.33 -11.07
CA ILE A 68 -12.98 6.30 -10.10
C ILE A 68 -13.06 7.52 -9.19
N ILE A 69 -13.03 7.27 -7.89
CA ILE A 69 -13.21 8.28 -6.83
C ILE A 69 -11.99 8.22 -5.90
N ALA A 70 -11.39 9.37 -5.60
CA ALA A 70 -10.29 9.49 -4.66
C ALA A 70 -10.31 10.83 -3.93
N SER A 71 -9.52 10.96 -2.85
CA SER A 71 -9.28 12.26 -2.24
C SER A 71 -8.52 13.18 -3.21
N ALA A 72 -8.68 14.49 -3.07
CA ALA A 72 -7.95 15.45 -3.89
C ALA A 72 -6.43 15.36 -3.70
N ALA A 73 -5.97 14.94 -2.51
CA ALA A 73 -4.55 14.73 -2.27
C ALA A 73 -4.04 13.46 -2.96
N THR A 74 -4.82 12.37 -2.97
CA THR A 74 -4.51 11.15 -3.73
C THR A 74 -4.39 11.45 -5.23
N ASP A 75 -5.34 12.18 -5.82
CA ASP A 75 -5.29 12.57 -7.24
C ASP A 75 -4.07 13.43 -7.56
N HIS A 76 -3.71 14.34 -6.65
CA HIS A 76 -2.51 15.17 -6.80
C HIS A 76 -1.25 14.30 -6.81
N GLU A 77 -1.10 13.42 -5.84
CA GLU A 77 0.07 12.52 -5.75
C GLU A 77 0.16 11.57 -6.96
N MET A 78 -0.95 10.98 -7.41
CA MET A 78 -0.96 10.14 -8.62
C MET A 78 -0.43 10.87 -9.87
N LYS A 79 -0.50 12.21 -9.92
CA LYS A 79 0.02 13.01 -11.03
C LYS A 79 1.49 13.37 -10.88
N GLU A 80 1.97 13.47 -9.64
CA GLU A 80 3.34 13.89 -9.33
C GLU A 80 4.28 12.69 -9.12
N ASP A 81 3.76 11.54 -8.74
CA ASP A 81 4.54 10.33 -8.51
C ASP A 81 5.12 9.76 -9.81
N ALA A 82 6.14 8.92 -9.65
CA ALA A 82 6.79 8.26 -10.77
C ALA A 82 5.79 7.41 -11.58
N PRO A 83 5.61 7.68 -12.88
CA PRO A 83 4.66 6.94 -13.70
C PRO A 83 5.08 5.47 -13.87
N PRO A 84 4.15 4.54 -14.19
CA PRO A 84 4.45 3.12 -14.36
C PRO A 84 5.59 2.82 -15.34
N GLU A 85 5.71 3.62 -16.40
CA GLU A 85 6.79 3.49 -17.39
C GLU A 85 8.17 3.70 -16.79
N MET A 86 8.27 4.55 -15.76
CA MET A 86 9.55 4.79 -15.07
C MET A 86 9.93 3.59 -14.21
N LEU A 87 8.97 2.94 -13.56
CA LEU A 87 9.19 1.71 -12.82
C LEU A 87 9.56 0.55 -13.78
N ALA A 88 8.89 0.44 -14.93
CA ALA A 88 9.25 -0.53 -15.97
C ALA A 88 10.69 -0.32 -16.47
N ALA A 89 11.11 0.94 -16.70
CA ALA A 89 12.46 1.27 -17.11
C ALA A 89 13.49 0.96 -16.01
N LEU A 90 13.17 1.22 -14.75
CA LEU A 90 14.01 0.88 -13.60
C LEU A 90 14.24 -0.62 -13.52
N MET A 91 13.18 -1.43 -13.62
CA MET A 91 13.29 -2.89 -13.59
C MET A 91 14.15 -3.44 -14.74
N GLY A 92 14.14 -2.80 -15.90
CA GLY A 92 15.03 -3.14 -17.02
C GLY A 92 16.54 -2.90 -16.76
N GLN A 93 16.89 -2.20 -15.68
CA GLN A 93 18.27 -1.83 -15.34
C GLN A 93 18.81 -2.49 -14.07
N THR A 94 18.00 -3.25 -13.34
CA THR A 94 18.34 -3.84 -12.04
C THR A 94 19.61 -4.68 -12.07
N SER A 95 19.85 -5.42 -13.15
CA SER A 95 21.08 -6.23 -13.34
C SER A 95 22.38 -5.40 -13.29
N GLN A 96 22.32 -4.09 -13.50
CA GLN A 96 23.47 -3.18 -13.47
C GLN A 96 23.60 -2.42 -12.15
N MET A 97 22.64 -2.58 -11.23
CA MET A 97 22.54 -1.80 -9.97
C MET A 97 23.16 -2.54 -8.77
N GLY A 98 23.83 -3.67 -8.97
CA GLY A 98 24.45 -4.42 -7.90
C GLY A 98 23.47 -4.82 -6.78
N PRO A 99 23.81 -4.63 -5.49
CA PRO A 99 22.94 -5.04 -4.38
C PRO A 99 21.58 -4.37 -4.35
N LEU A 100 21.47 -3.12 -4.80
CA LEU A 100 20.20 -2.43 -4.94
C LEU A 100 19.32 -3.09 -6.00
N GLY A 101 19.91 -3.48 -7.13
CA GLY A 101 19.17 -4.18 -8.18
C GLY A 101 18.64 -5.55 -7.73
N VAL A 102 19.41 -6.30 -6.95
CA VAL A 102 18.94 -7.54 -6.32
C VAL A 102 17.73 -7.29 -5.42
N TYR A 103 17.81 -6.27 -4.57
CA TYR A 103 16.71 -5.89 -3.69
C TYR A 103 15.44 -5.49 -4.47
N LEU A 104 15.60 -4.65 -5.53
CA LEU A 104 14.48 -4.24 -6.38
C LEU A 104 13.84 -5.42 -7.11
N GLU A 105 14.64 -6.39 -7.61
CA GLU A 105 14.13 -7.63 -8.21
C GLU A 105 13.33 -8.47 -7.21
N GLU A 106 13.76 -8.53 -5.96
CA GLU A 106 13.05 -9.28 -4.93
C GLU A 106 11.69 -8.68 -4.59
N ILE A 107 11.58 -7.34 -4.58
CA ILE A 107 10.32 -6.66 -4.20
C ILE A 107 9.39 -6.40 -5.38
N PHE A 108 9.93 -6.18 -6.59
CA PHE A 108 9.15 -5.77 -7.76
C PHE A 108 9.19 -6.75 -8.94
N GLY A 109 10.15 -7.68 -8.98
CA GLY A 109 10.38 -8.54 -10.15
C GLY A 109 9.25 -9.50 -10.50
N ALA A 110 8.28 -9.68 -9.60
CA ALA A 110 7.07 -10.47 -9.83
C ALA A 110 6.01 -9.78 -10.68
N PHE A 111 6.12 -8.46 -10.84
CA PHE A 111 5.09 -7.62 -11.45
C PHE A 111 5.49 -7.22 -12.86
N ASP A 112 4.50 -7.09 -13.74
CA ASP A 112 4.69 -6.63 -15.12
C ASP A 112 4.18 -5.18 -15.25
N PHE A 113 5.12 -4.25 -15.27
CA PHE A 113 4.81 -2.83 -15.46
C PHE A 113 4.80 -2.41 -16.94
N ALA A 114 5.15 -3.32 -17.86
CA ALA A 114 5.22 -3.01 -19.28
C ALA A 114 3.82 -2.72 -19.84
N GLY A 115 3.66 -1.53 -20.41
CA GLY A 115 2.40 -1.10 -21.02
C GLY A 115 1.31 -0.67 -20.05
N VAL A 116 1.54 -0.72 -18.74
CA VAL A 116 0.63 -0.14 -17.73
C VAL A 116 0.47 1.36 -18.01
N LYS A 117 -0.77 1.83 -18.01
CA LYS A 117 -1.12 3.24 -18.19
C LYS A 117 -1.91 3.73 -17.00
N LEU A 118 -1.42 4.79 -16.39
CA LEU A 118 -2.13 5.41 -15.27
C LEU A 118 -3.51 5.91 -15.73
N ARG A 119 -4.56 5.54 -14.98
CA ARG A 119 -5.89 6.11 -15.07
C ARG A 119 -6.20 6.87 -13.79
N LEU A 120 -6.32 8.19 -13.91
CA LEU A 120 -6.60 9.09 -12.80
C LEU A 120 -8.07 9.02 -12.36
N PRO A 121 -8.39 9.48 -11.14
CA PRO A 121 -9.77 9.61 -10.69
C PRO A 121 -10.64 10.48 -11.60
N ASP A 122 -11.87 10.03 -11.84
CA ASP A 122 -12.89 10.80 -12.56
C ASP A 122 -13.56 11.82 -11.63
N GLU A 123 -13.57 11.53 -10.33
CA GLU A 123 -14.14 12.38 -9.29
C GLU A 123 -13.21 12.48 -8.10
N THR A 124 -12.93 13.70 -7.68
CA THR A 124 -12.17 13.98 -6.46
C THR A 124 -13.03 14.64 -5.41
N PHE A 125 -12.69 14.42 -4.14
CA PHE A 125 -13.33 15.13 -3.02
C PHE A 125 -12.29 15.77 -2.10
N ALA A 126 -12.64 16.95 -1.61
CA ALA A 126 -11.88 17.67 -0.60
C ALA A 126 -12.59 17.60 0.76
N GLY A 127 -11.82 17.77 1.83
CA GLY A 127 -12.35 17.70 3.18
C GLY A 127 -12.23 16.30 3.81
N GLY A 128 -12.74 16.15 5.03
CA GLY A 128 -12.46 15.00 5.88
C GLY A 128 -13.26 13.74 5.55
N ALA A 129 -14.37 13.82 4.79
CA ALA A 129 -15.20 12.67 4.49
C ALA A 129 -16.09 12.87 3.26
N LYS A 130 -16.48 11.76 2.63
CA LYS A 130 -17.49 11.67 1.56
C LYS A 130 -18.32 10.40 1.74
N THR A 131 -19.61 10.48 1.45
CA THR A 131 -20.50 9.31 1.49
C THR A 131 -20.90 8.92 0.08
N LEU A 132 -20.81 7.62 -0.22
CA LEU A 132 -21.30 7.00 -1.43
C LEU A 132 -22.42 6.01 -1.10
N LYS A 133 -23.10 5.54 -2.15
CA LYS A 133 -24.11 4.47 -2.05
C LYS A 133 -23.76 3.32 -3.00
N VAL A 134 -24.03 2.10 -2.50
CA VAL A 134 -24.02 0.86 -3.27
C VAL A 134 -25.35 0.16 -2.93
N GLY A 135 -26.36 0.27 -3.79
CA GLY A 135 -27.72 -0.11 -3.43
C GLY A 135 -28.21 0.66 -2.21
N ASP A 136 -28.63 -0.07 -1.17
CA ASP A 136 -29.08 0.49 0.11
C ASP A 136 -27.91 0.72 1.08
N LYS A 137 -26.72 0.11 0.83
CA LYS A 137 -25.55 0.26 1.71
C LYS A 137 -24.94 1.64 1.60
N THR A 138 -24.44 2.10 2.73
CA THR A 138 -23.63 3.31 2.85
C THR A 138 -22.16 2.96 2.75
N VAL A 139 -21.37 3.73 2.00
CA VAL A 139 -19.90 3.64 1.99
C VAL A 139 -19.35 5.00 2.38
N GLU A 140 -18.70 5.04 3.53
CA GLU A 140 -18.11 6.26 4.09
C GLU A 140 -16.61 6.31 3.75
N LEU A 141 -16.19 7.30 2.98
CA LEU A 141 -14.80 7.61 2.70
C LEU A 141 -14.31 8.60 3.74
N ILE A 142 -13.29 8.26 4.49
CA ILE A 142 -12.79 9.04 5.63
C ILE A 142 -11.31 9.34 5.40
N VAL A 143 -10.98 10.58 5.06
CA VAL A 143 -9.59 11.01 4.90
C VAL A 143 -8.89 11.05 6.26
N VAL A 144 -7.77 10.37 6.37
CA VAL A 144 -6.91 10.32 7.56
C VAL A 144 -5.47 10.76 7.27
N GLY A 145 -5.13 10.90 5.98
CA GLY A 145 -3.84 11.45 5.56
C GLY A 145 -3.67 12.94 5.89
N PRO A 146 -2.43 13.46 5.79
CA PRO A 146 -1.23 12.72 5.42
C PRO A 146 -0.74 11.79 6.54
N ALA A 147 -0.34 10.57 6.17
CA ALA A 147 0.17 9.54 7.08
C ALA A 147 1.16 8.60 6.37
N HIS A 148 0.69 7.49 5.74
CA HIS A 148 1.49 6.69 4.84
C HIS A 148 1.82 7.49 3.57
N THR A 149 0.79 8.04 2.92
CA THR A 149 0.85 9.02 1.81
C THR A 149 0.14 10.31 2.21
N GLY A 150 0.01 11.28 1.29
CA GLY A 150 -0.68 12.54 1.55
C GLY A 150 -2.21 12.41 1.58
N GLY A 151 -2.76 11.43 0.88
CA GLY A 151 -4.19 11.33 0.60
C GLY A 151 -4.93 10.16 1.26
N ASP A 152 -4.31 9.45 2.20
CA ASP A 152 -4.84 8.21 2.79
C ASP A 152 -6.31 8.30 3.23
N THR A 153 -7.11 7.36 2.74
CA THR A 153 -8.56 7.31 2.93
C THR A 153 -9.00 5.94 3.43
N LEU A 154 -9.70 5.90 4.54
CA LEU A 154 -10.40 4.70 5.02
C LEU A 154 -11.74 4.57 4.28
N VAL A 155 -12.14 3.33 3.97
CA VAL A 155 -13.45 3.03 3.36
C VAL A 155 -14.24 2.17 4.33
N HIS A 156 -15.27 2.75 4.94
CA HIS A 156 -16.10 2.13 5.96
C HIS A 156 -17.46 1.75 5.39
N VAL A 157 -17.90 0.52 5.63
CA VAL A 157 -19.23 0.03 5.28
C VAL A 157 -19.98 -0.29 6.60
N PRO A 158 -20.74 0.68 7.17
CA PRO A 158 -21.33 0.54 8.50
C PRO A 158 -22.28 -0.64 8.62
N GLU A 159 -23.11 -0.88 7.59
CA GLU A 159 -24.10 -1.98 7.58
C GLU A 159 -23.45 -3.35 7.69
N ASP A 160 -22.26 -3.52 7.12
CA ASP A 160 -21.49 -4.77 7.17
C ASP A 160 -20.46 -4.78 8.30
N ARG A 161 -20.25 -3.66 9.00
CA ARG A 161 -19.22 -3.45 10.04
C ARG A 161 -17.81 -3.76 9.55
N ILE A 162 -17.54 -3.44 8.26
CA ILE A 162 -16.27 -3.67 7.56
C ILE A 162 -15.55 -2.34 7.34
N LEU A 163 -14.22 -2.36 7.53
CA LEU A 163 -13.34 -1.25 7.24
C LEU A 163 -12.19 -1.69 6.33
N TYR A 164 -12.06 -1.05 5.16
CA TYR A 164 -10.87 -1.13 4.32
C TYR A 164 -9.97 0.05 4.68
N THR A 165 -8.70 -0.22 4.90
CA THR A 165 -7.80 0.79 5.47
C THR A 165 -6.78 1.34 4.49
N GLY A 166 -6.62 0.70 3.31
CA GLY A 166 -5.43 0.92 2.53
C GLY A 166 -4.20 0.75 3.42
N ASP A 167 -3.14 1.45 3.12
CA ASP A 167 -1.84 1.33 3.78
C ASP A 167 -1.73 2.05 5.13
N ILE A 168 -2.88 2.44 5.70
CA ILE A 168 -2.94 2.77 7.12
C ILE A 168 -2.74 1.52 7.99
N LEU A 169 -2.85 0.32 7.40
CA LEU A 169 -2.63 -0.92 8.15
C LEU A 169 -1.83 -1.94 7.35
N PHE A 170 -0.72 -2.38 7.94
CA PHE A 170 0.10 -3.50 7.53
C PHE A 170 0.01 -4.59 8.59
N ILE A 171 -0.39 -5.80 8.19
CA ILE A 171 -0.47 -6.94 9.10
C ILE A 171 0.64 -7.93 8.78
N ASP A 172 1.38 -8.34 9.79
CA ASP A 172 2.60 -9.13 9.71
C ASP A 172 3.77 -8.46 8.96
N GLY A 173 3.53 -7.33 8.29
CA GLY A 173 4.52 -6.52 7.59
C GLY A 173 4.89 -5.23 8.33
N THR A 174 6.05 -4.70 8.05
CA THR A 174 6.52 -3.44 8.63
C THR A 174 5.87 -2.25 7.94
N PRO A 175 5.18 -1.35 8.67
CA PRO A 175 4.66 -0.10 8.12
C PRO A 175 5.77 0.78 7.54
N ILE A 176 5.47 1.44 6.40
CA ILE A 176 6.39 2.36 5.74
C ILE A 176 5.75 3.74 5.57
N SER A 177 6.36 4.81 6.07
CA SER A 177 5.82 6.17 6.01
C SER A 177 6.55 7.00 4.95
N TRP A 178 5.89 7.25 3.84
CA TRP A 178 6.45 8.10 2.78
C TRP A 178 6.17 9.60 3.00
N SER A 179 5.02 9.93 3.56
CA SER A 179 4.59 11.32 3.73
C SER A 179 4.69 11.81 5.19
N GLY A 180 4.13 11.09 6.15
CA GLY A 180 4.02 11.54 7.54
C GLY A 180 2.99 12.69 7.69
N PRO A 181 2.87 13.30 8.86
CA PRO A 181 3.59 12.98 10.07
C PRO A 181 3.11 11.67 10.72
N VAL A 182 4.04 10.92 11.30
CA VAL A 182 3.72 9.61 11.92
C VAL A 182 2.67 9.73 13.04
N ARG A 183 2.60 10.87 13.74
CA ARG A 183 1.54 11.13 14.72
C ARG A 183 0.12 11.12 14.11
N ASN A 184 -0.06 11.55 12.86
CA ASN A 184 -1.36 11.48 12.17
C ASN A 184 -1.73 10.01 11.93
N TRP A 185 -0.76 9.18 11.57
CA TRP A 185 -0.96 7.74 11.40
C TRP A 185 -1.38 7.07 12.71
N ILE A 186 -0.71 7.39 13.82
CA ILE A 186 -1.10 6.93 15.16
C ILE A 186 -2.53 7.38 15.48
N ALA A 187 -2.89 8.64 15.17
CA ALA A 187 -4.26 9.14 15.37
C ALA A 187 -5.29 8.42 14.47
N ALA A 188 -4.92 8.04 13.25
CA ALA A 188 -5.76 7.20 12.39
C ALA A 188 -6.01 5.82 13.02
N CYS A 189 -4.98 5.20 13.59
CA CYS A 189 -5.13 3.96 14.35
C CYS A 189 -6.06 4.14 15.56
N ASP A 190 -5.90 5.21 16.35
CA ASP A 190 -6.77 5.52 17.49
C ASP A 190 -8.23 5.71 17.05
N ARG A 191 -8.46 6.35 15.90
CA ARG A 191 -9.79 6.47 15.30
C ARG A 191 -10.38 5.11 14.94
N MET A 192 -9.63 4.25 14.25
CA MET A 192 -10.08 2.89 13.89
C MET A 192 -10.43 2.05 15.12
N LEU A 193 -9.64 2.14 16.21
CA LEU A 193 -9.92 1.45 17.47
C LEU A 193 -11.25 1.88 18.10
N ALA A 194 -11.67 3.13 17.89
CA ALA A 194 -12.93 3.66 18.40
C ALA A 194 -14.16 3.37 17.51
N MET A 195 -13.95 2.93 16.25
CA MET A 195 -15.05 2.62 15.33
C MET A 195 -15.76 1.32 15.70
N ASP A 196 -17.02 1.20 15.31
CA ASP A 196 -17.83 -0.02 15.47
C ASP A 196 -17.65 -0.90 14.24
N VAL A 197 -16.56 -1.69 14.22
CA VAL A 197 -16.17 -2.58 13.13
C VAL A 197 -15.79 -3.96 13.67
N ASP A 198 -16.13 -5.00 12.91
CA ASP A 198 -15.83 -6.40 13.24
C ASP A 198 -14.70 -6.95 12.37
N LEU A 199 -14.65 -6.54 11.10
CA LEU A 199 -13.68 -7.00 10.13
C LEU A 199 -12.91 -5.81 9.55
N ILE A 200 -11.59 -5.92 9.54
CA ILE A 200 -10.69 -4.90 8.97
C ILE A 200 -9.87 -5.54 7.87
N VAL A 201 -9.93 -4.93 6.68
CA VAL A 201 -9.15 -5.33 5.51
C VAL A 201 -7.98 -4.36 5.40
N PRO A 202 -6.74 -4.79 5.72
CA PRO A 202 -5.55 -3.95 5.63
C PRO A 202 -5.16 -3.72 4.18
N GLY A 203 -4.30 -2.75 3.91
CA GLY A 203 -3.63 -2.61 2.61
C GLY A 203 -2.78 -3.84 2.31
N HIS A 204 -2.02 -4.31 3.29
CA HIS A 204 -1.15 -5.47 3.16
C HIS A 204 -1.33 -6.46 4.31
N GLY A 205 -1.17 -7.75 4.00
CA GLY A 205 -1.28 -8.84 4.95
C GLY A 205 -2.70 -9.40 5.11
N PRO A 206 -2.92 -10.32 6.06
CA PRO A 206 -4.22 -10.97 6.24
C PRO A 206 -5.27 -10.04 6.85
N MET A 207 -6.55 -10.30 6.58
CA MET A 207 -7.67 -9.65 7.26
C MET A 207 -7.53 -9.79 8.78
N THR A 208 -7.95 -8.76 9.49
CA THR A 208 -7.74 -8.64 10.93
C THR A 208 -8.93 -8.00 11.65
N ASP A 209 -8.71 -7.72 12.92
CA ASP A 209 -9.59 -6.96 13.81
C ASP A 209 -8.80 -5.83 14.52
N LYS A 210 -9.36 -5.24 15.56
CA LYS A 210 -8.72 -4.17 16.34
C LYS A 210 -7.38 -4.55 16.97
N ARG A 211 -7.06 -5.85 17.13
CA ARG A 211 -5.74 -6.29 17.63
C ARG A 211 -4.64 -5.99 16.62
N GLY A 212 -4.91 -6.17 15.32
CA GLY A 212 -3.96 -5.78 14.27
C GLY A 212 -3.73 -4.27 14.23
N VAL A 213 -4.80 -3.48 14.39
CA VAL A 213 -4.69 -2.01 14.49
C VAL A 213 -3.82 -1.60 15.68
N GLN A 214 -4.02 -2.22 16.84
CA GLN A 214 -3.21 -1.94 18.03
C GLN A 214 -1.74 -2.29 17.82
N ALA A 215 -1.45 -3.45 17.20
CA ALA A 215 -0.08 -3.86 16.93
C ALA A 215 0.64 -2.88 15.97
N ASN A 216 -0.02 -2.46 14.90
CA ASN A 216 0.51 -1.46 13.96
C ASN A 216 0.76 -0.10 14.64
N ARG A 217 -0.19 0.36 15.46
CA ARG A 217 -0.06 1.56 16.27
C ARG A 217 1.13 1.50 17.23
N ASP A 218 1.31 0.37 17.92
CA ASP A 218 2.39 0.18 18.88
C ASP A 218 3.76 0.22 18.19
N TYR A 219 3.88 -0.37 16.98
CA TYR A 219 5.08 -0.25 16.15
C TYR A 219 5.39 1.22 15.81
N LEU A 220 4.40 1.97 15.32
CA LEU A 220 4.59 3.38 14.94
C LEU A 220 5.01 4.23 16.15
N ALA A 221 4.36 4.04 17.30
CA ALA A 221 4.70 4.73 18.54
C ALA A 221 6.12 4.39 19.03
N PHE A 222 6.53 3.13 18.89
CA PHE A 222 7.88 2.68 19.19
C PHE A 222 8.91 3.37 18.31
N VAL A 223 8.73 3.33 16.98
CA VAL A 223 9.68 3.95 16.04
C VAL A 223 9.77 5.46 16.25
N GLU A 224 8.62 6.13 16.46
CA GLU A 224 8.60 7.56 16.74
C GLU A 224 9.40 7.92 18.00
N ALA A 225 9.22 7.18 19.09
CA ALA A 225 9.93 7.42 20.34
C ALA A 225 11.44 7.19 20.20
N GLU A 226 11.84 6.09 19.55
CA GLU A 226 13.25 5.74 19.36
C GLU A 226 13.96 6.68 18.37
N ALA A 227 13.28 7.13 17.31
CA ALA A 227 13.80 8.12 16.39
C ALA A 227 14.01 9.48 17.07
N LYS A 228 13.03 9.98 17.84
CA LYS A 228 13.16 11.23 18.60
C LYS A 228 14.30 11.21 19.61
N LYS A 229 14.52 10.09 20.28
CA LYS A 229 15.64 9.91 21.23
C LYS A 229 17.00 10.06 20.54
N ARG A 230 17.18 9.48 19.34
CA ARG A 230 18.43 9.54 18.59
C ARG A 230 18.63 10.91 17.94
N HIS A 231 17.58 11.52 17.45
CA HIS A 231 17.62 12.90 16.98
C HIS A 231 18.09 13.85 18.09
N ALA A 232 17.55 13.72 19.30
CA ALA A 232 17.99 14.51 20.46
C ALA A 232 19.46 14.22 20.88
N ALA A 233 19.99 13.04 20.55
CA ALA A 233 21.39 12.67 20.75
C ALA A 233 22.31 13.15 19.61
N GLY A 234 21.78 13.80 18.56
CA GLY A 234 22.54 14.35 17.44
C GLY A 234 22.91 13.35 16.35
N MET A 235 22.33 12.17 16.34
CA MET A 235 22.46 11.22 15.22
C MET A 235 21.72 11.75 13.99
N ASP A 236 22.21 11.45 12.77
CA ASP A 236 21.43 11.66 11.56
C ASP A 236 20.37 10.53 11.37
N SER A 237 19.48 10.69 10.37
CA SER A 237 18.36 9.75 10.16
C SER A 237 18.85 8.34 9.79
N TRP A 238 19.96 8.24 9.05
CA TRP A 238 20.53 6.97 8.64
C TRP A 238 21.24 6.25 9.79
N GLU A 239 22.03 6.97 10.58
CA GLU A 239 22.65 6.46 11.81
C GLU A 239 21.56 5.95 12.76
N ALA A 240 20.49 6.74 12.95
CA ALA A 240 19.38 6.36 13.82
C ALA A 240 18.65 5.09 13.35
N ALA A 241 18.35 4.97 12.06
CA ALA A 241 17.69 3.79 11.51
C ALA A 241 18.54 2.52 11.73
N GLN A 242 19.87 2.64 11.66
CA GLN A 242 20.80 1.53 11.88
C GLN A 242 20.97 1.17 13.37
N ASP A 243 20.81 2.14 14.27
CA ASP A 243 21.03 1.96 15.71
C ASP A 243 19.77 1.49 16.47
N ILE A 244 18.58 1.69 15.90
CA ILE A 244 17.32 1.23 16.50
C ILE A 244 17.29 -0.30 16.56
N SER A 245 17.26 -0.85 17.78
CA SER A 245 17.01 -2.28 17.97
C SER A 245 15.52 -2.56 17.88
N LEU A 246 15.10 -3.34 16.87
CA LEU A 246 13.69 -3.64 16.61
C LEU A 246 13.02 -4.53 17.67
N GLY A 247 13.82 -5.27 18.47
CA GLY A 247 13.27 -6.18 19.48
C GLY A 247 12.26 -7.16 18.88
N ALA A 248 11.06 -7.22 19.46
CA ALA A 248 10.00 -8.09 18.98
C ALA A 248 9.48 -7.70 17.57
N PHE A 249 9.61 -6.44 17.17
CA PHE A 249 9.20 -5.97 15.84
C PHE A 249 10.11 -6.46 14.70
N GLY A 250 11.29 -6.98 15.02
CA GLY A 250 12.16 -7.61 14.02
C GLY A 250 11.60 -8.89 13.41
N ALA A 251 10.50 -9.44 13.94
CA ALA A 251 9.79 -10.58 13.37
C ALA A 251 8.80 -10.20 12.26
N LEU A 252 8.52 -8.91 12.06
CA LEU A 252 7.70 -8.42 10.96
C LEU A 252 8.43 -8.63 9.62
N GLU A 253 7.66 -8.82 8.55
CA GLU A 253 8.22 -8.82 7.19
C GLU A 253 8.75 -7.42 6.82
N ASP A 254 9.77 -7.37 5.98
CA ASP A 254 10.38 -6.12 5.48
C ASP A 254 10.81 -5.12 6.57
N PRO A 255 11.56 -5.57 7.61
CA PRO A 255 11.95 -4.69 8.73
C PRO A 255 12.84 -3.51 8.31
N GLU A 256 13.48 -3.57 7.16
CA GLU A 256 14.29 -2.52 6.56
C GLU A 256 13.50 -1.25 6.22
N ARG A 257 12.16 -1.33 6.12
CA ARG A 257 11.27 -0.20 5.90
C ARG A 257 11.37 0.86 7.01
N ILE A 258 11.94 0.50 8.16
CA ILE A 258 12.25 1.45 9.24
C ILE A 258 13.12 2.62 8.74
N ALA A 259 13.99 2.39 7.73
CA ALA A 259 14.83 3.45 7.17
C ALA A 259 14.01 4.64 6.66
N VAL A 260 12.91 4.36 5.95
CA VAL A 260 12.01 5.39 5.40
C VAL A 260 11.21 6.06 6.51
N THR A 261 10.66 5.28 7.45
CA THR A 261 9.85 5.81 8.55
C THR A 261 10.68 6.71 9.48
N VAL A 262 11.92 6.34 9.79
CA VAL A 262 12.83 7.18 10.58
C VAL A 262 13.20 8.45 9.82
N ASP A 263 13.49 8.36 8.51
CA ASP A 263 13.75 9.53 7.68
C ASP A 263 12.57 10.50 7.69
N THR A 264 11.35 10.01 7.55
CA THR A 264 10.13 10.81 7.62
C THR A 264 10.00 11.53 8.96
N ILE A 265 10.25 10.85 10.09
CA ILE A 265 10.22 11.46 11.42
C ILE A 265 11.29 12.57 11.55
N TYR A 266 12.51 12.34 11.02
CA TYR A 266 13.58 13.34 11.07
C TYR A 266 13.26 14.56 10.20
N ARG A 267 12.70 14.37 9.03
CA ARG A 267 12.24 15.46 8.18
C ARG A 267 11.17 16.31 8.88
N GLU A 268 10.23 15.66 9.56
CA GLU A 268 9.22 16.35 10.37
C GLU A 268 9.88 17.15 11.51
N LEU A 269 10.80 16.55 12.28
CA LEU A 269 11.48 17.23 13.38
C LEU A 269 12.33 18.42 12.94
N ASN A 270 12.90 18.35 11.73
CA ASN A 270 13.74 19.39 11.15
C ASN A 270 12.96 20.39 10.28
N ALA A 271 11.63 20.23 10.12
CA ALA A 271 10.80 20.98 9.18
C ALA A 271 11.34 20.95 7.74
N ASP A 272 11.95 19.81 7.34
CA ASP A 272 12.52 19.63 6.01
C ASP A 272 11.43 19.23 5.00
N THR A 273 11.19 20.12 4.03
CA THR A 273 10.22 19.95 2.93
C THR A 273 10.90 19.74 1.57
N SER A 274 12.20 19.54 1.51
CA SER A 274 12.91 19.27 0.27
C SER A 274 12.42 17.96 -0.39
N PRO A 275 12.48 17.81 -1.72
CA PRO A 275 12.17 16.54 -2.37
C PRO A 275 13.02 15.40 -1.78
N ARG A 276 12.38 14.24 -1.54
CA ARG A 276 13.09 13.04 -1.09
C ARG A 276 13.76 12.33 -2.25
N ASP A 277 15.00 11.90 -2.08
CA ASP A 277 15.63 10.95 -2.99
C ASP A 277 15.11 9.53 -2.71
N VAL A 278 14.13 9.11 -3.49
CA VAL A 278 13.50 7.79 -3.37
C VAL A 278 14.50 6.66 -3.63
N MET A 279 15.45 6.86 -4.56
CA MET A 279 16.47 5.84 -4.87
C MET A 279 17.48 5.69 -3.74
N GLU A 280 17.83 6.77 -3.06
CA GLU A 280 18.63 6.70 -1.82
C GLU A 280 17.88 5.88 -0.76
N MET A 281 16.58 6.09 -0.57
CA MET A 281 15.79 5.31 0.39
C MET A 281 15.78 3.82 0.07
N PHE A 282 15.60 3.44 -1.19
CA PHE A 282 15.71 2.04 -1.62
C PHE A 282 17.13 1.49 -1.37
N GLY A 283 18.18 2.28 -1.56
CA GLY A 283 19.57 1.91 -1.25
C GLY A 283 19.79 1.65 0.25
N ARG A 284 19.20 2.48 1.10
CA ARG A 284 19.22 2.31 2.57
C ARG A 284 18.45 1.06 2.98
N MET A 285 17.24 0.82 2.44
CA MET A 285 16.48 -0.40 2.68
C MET A 285 17.25 -1.65 2.21
N ALA A 286 17.82 -1.66 1.01
CA ALA A 286 18.64 -2.77 0.51
C ALA A 286 19.85 -3.08 1.43
N THR A 287 20.41 -2.06 2.08
CA THR A 287 21.51 -2.22 3.02
C THR A 287 21.04 -2.84 4.33
N LEU A 288 19.93 -2.37 4.89
CA LEU A 288 19.35 -2.93 6.11
C LEU A 288 18.81 -4.35 5.89
N ASP A 289 18.14 -4.62 4.74
CA ASP A 289 17.63 -5.95 4.40
C ASP A 289 18.75 -7.00 4.47
N ARG A 290 19.89 -6.75 3.84
CA ARG A 290 21.05 -7.67 3.88
C ARG A 290 21.56 -7.88 5.31
N ARG A 291 21.62 -6.82 6.10
CA ARG A 291 22.04 -6.89 7.50
C ARG A 291 21.05 -7.70 8.32
N TYR A 292 19.76 -7.38 8.23
CA TYR A 292 18.71 -8.03 9.02
C TYR A 292 18.57 -9.52 8.68
N ARG A 293 18.69 -9.90 7.40
CA ARG A 293 18.73 -11.31 7.00
C ARG A 293 19.93 -12.05 7.59
N ALA A 294 21.09 -11.42 7.63
CA ALA A 294 22.28 -12.01 8.25
C ALA A 294 22.12 -12.16 9.77
N GLU A 295 21.37 -11.30 10.43
CA GLU A 295 21.04 -11.33 11.85
C GLU A 295 19.82 -12.23 12.18
N GLY A 296 19.12 -12.78 11.15
CA GLY A 296 17.94 -13.63 11.30
C GLY A 296 16.64 -12.89 11.57
N PHE A 297 16.58 -11.59 11.26
CA PHE A 297 15.35 -10.78 11.29
C PHE A 297 14.55 -10.92 10.00
N GLY A 298 13.24 -10.65 10.11
CA GLY A 298 12.30 -10.75 9.01
C GLY A 298 11.91 -12.19 8.69
N LYS A 299 10.79 -12.36 8.01
CA LYS A 299 10.40 -13.65 7.44
C LYS A 299 11.03 -13.79 6.04
N PRO A 300 11.34 -15.03 5.59
CA PRO A 300 11.72 -15.23 4.20
C PRO A 300 10.59 -14.73 3.29
N ARG A 301 10.89 -13.85 2.33
CA ARG A 301 9.92 -13.49 1.31
C ARG A 301 9.53 -14.75 0.54
N VAL A 302 8.23 -15.01 0.48
CA VAL A 302 7.70 -16.09 -0.37
C VAL A 302 7.79 -15.57 -1.80
N PRO A 303 8.56 -16.22 -2.69
CA PRO A 303 8.58 -15.81 -4.08
C PRO A 303 7.16 -15.90 -4.64
N PRO A 304 6.74 -14.94 -5.47
CA PRO A 304 5.45 -15.02 -6.13
C PRO A 304 5.34 -16.32 -6.93
N PRO A 305 4.14 -16.88 -7.10
CA PRO A 305 3.96 -18.04 -7.96
C PRO A 305 4.47 -17.71 -9.36
N PRO A 306 5.16 -18.63 -10.02
CA PRO A 306 5.65 -18.41 -11.38
C PRO A 306 4.45 -18.04 -12.28
N PRO A 307 4.65 -17.17 -13.29
CA PRO A 307 3.60 -16.82 -14.23
C PRO A 307 2.98 -18.11 -14.77
N ALA A 308 1.64 -18.16 -14.80
CA ALA A 308 0.92 -19.32 -15.35
C ALA A 308 1.45 -19.56 -16.75
N SER A 309 2.07 -20.72 -16.97
CA SER A 309 2.60 -21.10 -18.27
C SER A 309 1.46 -20.99 -19.28
N ALA A 310 1.70 -20.20 -20.33
CA ALA A 310 0.79 -20.14 -21.45
C ALA A 310 0.50 -21.59 -21.89
N HIS A 311 -0.73 -22.03 -21.70
CA HIS A 311 -1.17 -23.31 -22.25
C HIS A 311 -1.02 -23.21 -23.75
N THR A 312 0.05 -23.78 -24.28
CA THR A 312 0.17 -24.08 -25.69
C THR A 312 -0.98 -25.01 -26.03
N ASN A 313 -1.98 -24.47 -26.76
CA ASN A 313 -3.01 -25.28 -27.42
C ASN A 313 -2.26 -26.31 -28.28
N CYS A 314 -2.21 -27.54 -27.81
CA CYS A 314 -1.95 -28.68 -28.70
C CYS A 314 -3.21 -28.88 -29.52
N ASP A 315 -3.18 -28.40 -30.77
CA ASP A 315 -4.09 -28.81 -31.79
C ASP A 315 -4.03 -30.36 -31.91
N HIS A 316 -5.08 -31.01 -31.48
CA HIS A 316 -5.34 -32.40 -31.92
C HIS A 316 -6.27 -32.32 -33.14
N ALA A 317 -5.61 -32.30 -34.31
CA ALA A 317 -6.22 -32.75 -35.53
C ALA A 317 -6.37 -34.27 -35.46
N HIS A 318 -7.62 -34.77 -35.47
CA HIS A 318 -8.07 -35.99 -36.14
C HIS A 318 -9.60 -35.95 -36.28
#